data_db8632100642747a4cf927266dc2728e
#
_entry.id   db8632100642747a4cf927266dc2728e
#
_cell.length_a   1.000
_cell.length_b   1.000
_cell.length_c   1.000
_cell.angle_alpha   90.00
_cell.angle_beta   90.00
_cell.angle_gamma   90.00
#
_symmetry.space_group_name_H-M   'P 1'
#
loop_
_entity.id
_entity.type
_entity.pdbx_description
1 polymer ?
#
loop_
_entity_poly.entity_id
_entity_poly.type
_entity_poly.pdbx_seq_one_letter_code
_entity_poly.pdbx_strand_id
1 'polypeptide(L)'
;MPLDLTASSIDITRQICDIESVSGNEKELADQIVAALEGRDHLEIIRDGDTVVARTNSGRERRAVIAGHIDTVPLNGNLPTRYETENGIDYLWGRGTVDMKSGTAVQLKLAAELTDPAIDVTWMWYDHEEVSADLNGLGRLARNRPDLFVGDFAILGEPSNGVVEGGCNGNLRIEVRTYGRRAHSARGWIGENAVHKATPILEKLAAYQAREVEVDGLVYREGLNAVGISGGVAGNIIPDECMVHVNYRFAPSRSSDEAIEHMRELFGEYDITVVDRADGARPGLDAPLAQEFLHAVGGVAKPKYGWTDVARFSALGIPA
;
A
#
# COMPACT_ATOMS: atom_id res chain seq x y z
N MET A 1 -0.64 29.02 3.86
CA MET A 1 0.48 29.45 4.74
C MET A 1 1.59 28.44 4.56
N PRO A 2 2.87 28.83 4.59
CA PRO A 2 3.96 27.87 4.55
C PRO A 2 3.86 26.89 5.73
N LEU A 3 4.31 25.65 5.53
CA LEU A 3 4.33 24.63 6.58
C LEU A 3 5.30 25.03 7.71
N ASP A 4 4.84 24.98 8.95
CA ASP A 4 5.66 25.19 10.13
C ASP A 4 6.12 23.84 10.71
N LEU A 5 7.33 23.40 10.35
CA LEU A 5 7.91 22.15 10.82
C LEU A 5 8.46 22.23 12.26
N THR A 6 8.40 23.41 12.92
CA THR A 6 8.76 23.55 14.34
C THR A 6 7.59 23.22 15.27
N ALA A 7 6.36 23.16 14.71
CA ALA A 7 5.15 22.82 15.42
C ALA A 7 5.15 21.35 15.92
N SER A 8 4.15 20.99 16.72
CA SER A 8 3.93 19.59 17.11
C SER A 8 3.64 18.71 15.89
N SER A 9 3.94 17.40 15.95
CA SER A 9 3.60 16.47 14.87
C SER A 9 2.10 16.45 14.56
N ILE A 10 1.24 16.65 15.57
CA ILE A 10 -0.22 16.77 15.39
C ILE A 10 -0.58 18.02 14.59
N ASP A 11 0.05 19.17 14.90
CA ASP A 11 -0.21 20.41 14.17
C ASP A 11 0.35 20.36 12.74
N ILE A 12 1.49 19.71 12.53
CA ILE A 12 2.02 19.45 11.18
C ILE A 12 1.04 18.54 10.43
N THR A 13 0.54 17.47 11.05
CA THR A 13 -0.49 16.59 10.45
C THR A 13 -1.70 17.42 10.00
N ARG A 14 -2.21 18.29 10.87
CA ARG A 14 -3.32 19.18 10.54
C ARG A 14 -3.00 20.06 9.33
N GLN A 15 -1.82 20.73 9.34
CA GLN A 15 -1.41 21.60 8.25
C GLN A 15 -1.38 20.85 6.89
N ILE A 16 -0.75 19.67 6.83
CA ILE A 16 -0.62 18.92 5.58
C ILE A 16 -1.92 18.20 5.18
N CYS A 17 -2.79 17.84 6.12
CA CYS A 17 -4.12 17.29 5.80
C CYS A 17 -5.04 18.35 5.21
N ASP A 18 -4.98 19.60 5.71
CA ASP A 18 -5.80 20.72 5.22
C ASP A 18 -5.36 21.23 3.83
N ILE A 19 -4.22 20.75 3.32
CA ILE A 19 -3.85 20.86 1.91
C ILE A 19 -4.43 19.65 1.19
N GLU A 20 -5.44 19.86 0.32
CA GLU A 20 -6.02 18.79 -0.48
C GLU A 20 -4.97 18.17 -1.41
N SER A 21 -4.84 16.85 -1.38
CA SER A 21 -3.94 16.08 -2.23
C SER A 21 -4.53 14.70 -2.57
N VAL A 22 -5.76 14.70 -3.10
CA VAL A 22 -6.31 13.49 -3.72
C VAL A 22 -5.38 13.04 -4.85
N SER A 23 -5.17 11.71 -5.00
CA SER A 23 -4.25 11.15 -6.01
C SER A 23 -4.41 11.82 -7.38
N GLY A 24 -3.31 12.36 -7.91
CA GLY A 24 -3.25 13.21 -9.10
C GLY A 24 -3.35 14.72 -8.83
N ASN A 25 -3.47 15.15 -7.56
CA ASN A 25 -3.52 16.57 -7.16
C ASN A 25 -2.55 16.88 -6.00
N GLU A 26 -1.39 16.24 -5.98
CA GLU A 26 -0.41 16.34 -4.88
C GLU A 26 0.51 17.56 -4.99
N LYS A 27 0.50 18.22 -6.14
CA LYS A 27 1.47 19.26 -6.48
C LYS A 27 1.60 20.35 -5.41
N GLU A 28 0.49 20.86 -4.87
CA GLU A 28 0.52 21.94 -3.89
C GLU A 28 1.18 21.48 -2.60
N LEU A 29 0.85 20.27 -2.10
CA LEU A 29 1.47 19.71 -0.91
C LEU A 29 2.97 19.46 -1.12
N ALA A 30 3.35 18.91 -2.27
CA ALA A 30 4.73 18.68 -2.63
C ALA A 30 5.54 20.01 -2.71
N ASP A 31 4.96 21.07 -3.27
CA ASP A 31 5.57 22.41 -3.33
C ASP A 31 5.78 22.98 -1.91
N GLN A 32 4.80 22.82 -1.02
CA GLN A 32 4.89 23.24 0.38
C GLN A 32 5.96 22.46 1.16
N ILE A 33 6.09 21.14 0.89
CA ILE A 33 7.15 20.31 1.51
C ILE A 33 8.53 20.82 1.07
N VAL A 34 8.74 21.03 -0.23
CA VAL A 34 10.01 21.59 -0.74
C VAL A 34 10.30 22.92 -0.07
N ALA A 35 9.36 23.86 -0.08
CA ALA A 35 9.56 25.20 0.49
C ALA A 35 9.86 25.17 2.00
N ALA A 36 9.30 24.21 2.75
CA ALA A 36 9.53 24.05 4.18
C ALA A 36 10.90 23.44 4.50
N LEU A 37 11.50 22.71 3.58
CA LEU A 37 12.80 22.05 3.74
C LEU A 37 13.94 22.81 3.08
N GLU A 38 13.66 23.70 2.13
CA GLU A 38 14.69 24.54 1.50
C GLU A 38 15.45 25.39 2.53
N GLY A 39 16.75 25.63 2.25
CA GLY A 39 17.64 26.43 3.10
C GLY A 39 18.14 25.68 4.35
N ARG A 40 17.87 24.38 4.48
CA ARG A 40 18.46 23.52 5.52
C ARG A 40 19.76 22.91 5.02
N ASP A 41 20.88 23.40 5.47
CA ASP A 41 22.22 23.03 4.97
C ASP A 41 22.56 21.54 5.08
N HIS A 42 21.87 20.81 5.98
CA HIS A 42 22.07 19.37 6.16
C HIS A 42 21.27 18.49 5.18
N LEU A 43 20.39 19.08 4.36
CA LEU A 43 19.54 18.33 3.41
C LEU A 43 19.86 18.67 1.97
N GLU A 44 20.01 17.63 1.17
CA GLU A 44 19.89 17.69 -0.29
C GLU A 44 18.43 17.43 -0.65
N ILE A 45 17.78 18.37 -1.35
CA ILE A 45 16.38 18.25 -1.78
C ILE A 45 16.33 17.93 -3.27
N ILE A 46 15.57 16.88 -3.61
CA ILE A 46 15.39 16.39 -4.98
C ILE A 46 13.90 16.29 -5.27
N ARG A 47 13.49 16.64 -6.48
CA ARG A 47 12.10 16.54 -6.95
C ARG A 47 12.01 15.66 -8.19
N ASP A 48 11.03 14.73 -8.23
CA ASP A 48 10.64 13.95 -9.42
C ASP A 48 9.11 13.94 -9.51
N GLY A 49 8.53 14.74 -10.41
CA GLY A 49 7.09 14.97 -10.44
C GLY A 49 6.61 15.60 -9.13
N ASP A 50 5.68 14.94 -8.44
CA ASP A 50 5.19 15.37 -7.12
C ASP A 50 5.82 14.57 -5.97
N THR A 51 6.72 13.65 -6.27
CA THR A 51 7.58 13.01 -5.27
C THR A 51 8.71 13.95 -4.83
N VAL A 52 8.89 14.11 -3.53
CA VAL A 52 9.97 14.90 -2.92
C VAL A 52 10.89 13.96 -2.15
N VAL A 53 12.18 14.10 -2.36
CA VAL A 53 13.22 13.39 -1.61
C VAL A 53 14.09 14.40 -0.88
N ALA A 54 14.32 14.17 0.41
CA ALA A 54 15.32 14.87 1.20
C ALA A 54 16.33 13.87 1.76
N ARG A 55 17.62 14.19 1.73
CA ARG A 55 18.62 13.26 2.22
C ARG A 55 19.78 13.98 2.91
N THR A 56 20.29 13.38 3.97
CA THR A 56 21.59 13.75 4.52
C THR A 56 22.69 13.06 3.75
N ASN A 57 23.84 13.73 3.64
CA ASN A 57 25.07 13.22 3.00
C ASN A 57 26.27 13.53 3.89
N SER A 58 26.17 13.15 5.17
CA SER A 58 27.26 13.35 6.16
C SER A 58 28.41 12.33 5.99
N GLY A 59 28.27 11.37 5.06
CA GLY A 59 29.25 10.33 4.78
C GLY A 59 29.27 9.23 5.84
N ARG A 60 28.11 8.98 6.48
CA ARG A 60 27.97 7.88 7.43
C ARG A 60 28.04 6.54 6.69
N GLU A 61 28.55 5.52 7.37
CA GLU A 61 28.69 4.16 6.84
C GLU A 61 27.34 3.50 6.51
N ARG A 62 26.31 3.82 7.31
CA ARG A 62 24.97 3.25 7.20
C ARG A 62 23.95 4.32 6.80
N ARG A 63 22.87 3.86 6.16
CA ARG A 63 21.76 4.71 5.71
C ARG A 63 20.41 4.05 5.96
N ALA A 64 19.48 4.77 6.57
CA ALA A 64 18.06 4.40 6.59
C ALA A 64 17.30 5.14 5.48
N VAL A 65 16.28 4.49 4.91
CA VAL A 65 15.29 5.11 4.06
C VAL A 65 13.96 5.19 4.82
N ILE A 66 13.32 6.35 4.80
CA ILE A 66 12.03 6.56 5.45
C ILE A 66 11.08 7.10 4.38
N ALA A 67 9.99 6.39 4.10
CA ALA A 67 9.08 6.76 3.03
C ALA A 67 7.63 6.90 3.52
N GLY A 68 6.86 7.73 2.83
CA GLY A 68 5.44 7.92 3.07
C GLY A 68 4.78 8.60 1.88
N HIS A 69 3.55 8.18 1.57
CA HIS A 69 2.80 8.85 0.51
C HIS A 69 2.15 10.14 0.98
N ILE A 70 1.91 11.04 0.04
CA ILE A 70 1.32 12.36 0.27
C ILE A 70 -0.07 12.50 -0.33
N ASP A 71 -0.48 11.54 -1.16
CA ASP A 71 -1.83 11.49 -1.71
C ASP A 71 -2.84 10.88 -0.73
N THR A 72 -4.09 10.98 -1.11
CA THR A 72 -5.23 10.37 -0.40
C THR A 72 -6.27 9.89 -1.39
N VAL A 73 -7.11 8.95 -0.96
CA VAL A 73 -8.37 8.63 -1.66
C VAL A 73 -9.31 9.85 -1.72
N PRO A 74 -10.34 9.85 -2.58
CA PRO A 74 -11.27 10.97 -2.74
C PRO A 74 -11.89 11.46 -1.43
N LEU A 75 -12.13 12.76 -1.36
CA LEU A 75 -12.80 13.41 -0.23
C LEU A 75 -14.26 12.98 -0.11
N ASN A 76 -14.78 12.97 1.12
CA ASN A 76 -16.17 12.72 1.43
C ASN A 76 -16.65 13.63 2.58
N GLY A 77 -16.55 14.93 2.40
CA GLY A 77 -16.94 15.93 3.40
C GLY A 77 -16.08 15.89 4.67
N ASN A 78 -14.84 15.40 4.57
CA ASN A 78 -13.93 15.15 5.69
C ASN A 78 -12.68 16.04 5.67
N LEU A 79 -12.80 17.23 5.08
CA LEU A 79 -11.91 18.38 5.23
C LEU A 79 -12.78 19.65 5.39
N PRO A 80 -12.25 20.71 6.06
CA PRO A 80 -10.97 20.74 6.78
C PRO A 80 -10.95 19.80 7.98
N THR A 81 -9.75 19.53 8.50
CA THR A 81 -9.57 18.76 9.73
C THR A 81 -10.22 19.45 10.93
N ARG A 82 -10.65 18.66 11.90
CA ARG A 82 -11.21 19.16 13.18
C ARG A 82 -10.83 18.27 14.34
N TYR A 83 -10.83 18.84 15.52
CA TYR A 83 -10.72 18.05 16.74
C TYR A 83 -12.10 17.55 17.17
N GLU A 84 -12.18 16.29 17.55
CA GLU A 84 -13.34 15.65 18.16
C GLU A 84 -12.90 14.97 19.45
N THR A 85 -13.72 15.11 20.52
CA THR A 85 -13.48 14.43 21.78
C THR A 85 -14.46 13.29 21.94
N GLU A 86 -13.97 12.07 22.08
CA GLU A 86 -14.76 10.88 22.33
C GLU A 86 -14.19 10.13 23.54
N ASN A 87 -15.05 9.83 24.53
CA ASN A 87 -14.66 9.16 25.77
C ASN A 87 -13.49 9.84 26.52
N GLY A 88 -13.36 11.16 26.41
CA GLY A 88 -12.31 11.95 27.06
C GLY A 88 -10.95 11.90 26.34
N ILE A 89 -10.90 11.37 25.12
CA ILE A 89 -9.73 11.35 24.26
C ILE A 89 -9.99 12.31 23.09
N ASP A 90 -9.02 13.17 22.81
CA ASP A 90 -9.06 14.08 21.68
C ASP A 90 -8.51 13.41 20.43
N TYR A 91 -9.28 13.45 19.35
CA TYR A 91 -8.92 12.93 18.03
C TYR A 91 -8.81 14.08 17.04
N LEU A 92 -7.80 14.01 16.17
CA LEU A 92 -7.77 14.82 14.96
C LEU A 92 -8.50 14.05 13.86
N TRP A 93 -9.64 14.56 13.44
CA TRP A 93 -10.49 13.95 12.43
C TRP A 93 -10.31 14.64 11.08
N GLY A 94 -10.14 13.88 10.00
CA GLY A 94 -9.99 14.39 8.64
C GLY A 94 -9.43 13.38 7.66
N ARG A 95 -9.50 13.69 6.35
CA ARG A 95 -8.89 12.85 5.31
C ARG A 95 -7.37 12.86 5.45
N GLY A 96 -6.75 11.65 5.44
CA GLY A 96 -5.31 11.48 5.54
C GLY A 96 -4.73 11.52 6.96
N THR A 97 -5.55 11.80 8.01
CA THR A 97 -5.05 11.83 9.39
C THR A 97 -4.57 10.47 9.90
N VAL A 98 -5.03 9.37 9.31
CA VAL A 98 -4.59 8.01 9.61
C VAL A 98 -3.72 7.49 8.48
N ASP A 99 -4.17 7.61 7.25
CA ASP A 99 -3.55 7.07 6.05
C ASP A 99 -3.18 8.21 5.10
N MET A 100 -1.86 8.48 4.97
CA MET A 100 -0.85 8.26 6.01
C MET A 100 -0.15 9.59 6.40
N LYS A 101 -0.84 10.74 6.24
CA LYS A 101 -0.22 12.06 6.48
C LYS A 101 0.26 12.28 7.92
N SER A 102 -0.25 11.52 8.92
CA SER A 102 0.33 11.57 10.28
C SER A 102 1.75 10.99 10.31
N GLY A 103 1.99 9.88 9.60
CA GLY A 103 3.33 9.34 9.41
C GLY A 103 4.23 10.31 8.65
N THR A 104 3.72 10.89 7.57
CA THR A 104 4.40 11.93 6.78
C THR A 104 4.78 13.15 7.64
N ALA A 105 3.90 13.61 8.55
CA ALA A 105 4.18 14.72 9.44
C ALA A 105 5.35 14.44 10.40
N VAL A 106 5.40 13.22 10.95
CA VAL A 106 6.54 12.79 11.79
C VAL A 106 7.83 12.77 10.98
N GLN A 107 7.78 12.26 9.76
CA GLN A 107 8.94 12.21 8.86
C GLN A 107 9.44 13.62 8.52
N LEU A 108 8.56 14.55 8.19
CA LEU A 108 8.90 15.95 7.90
C LEU A 108 9.55 16.64 9.11
N LYS A 109 9.01 16.41 10.31
CA LYS A 109 9.58 16.95 11.54
C LYS A 109 10.97 16.38 11.78
N LEU A 110 11.17 15.08 11.66
CA LEU A 110 12.48 14.44 11.81
C LEU A 110 13.48 14.95 10.77
N ALA A 111 13.09 15.09 9.51
CA ALA A 111 13.95 15.64 8.46
C ALA A 111 14.39 17.08 8.78
N ALA A 112 13.49 17.87 9.38
CA ALA A 112 13.80 19.24 9.75
C ALA A 112 14.73 19.37 10.98
N GLU A 113 14.61 18.46 11.96
CA GLU A 113 15.29 18.55 13.27
C GLU A 113 16.57 17.74 13.36
N LEU A 114 16.72 16.64 12.62
CA LEU A 114 17.90 15.78 12.66
C LEU A 114 19.02 16.33 11.78
N THR A 115 19.73 17.32 12.31
CA THR A 115 20.80 18.02 11.57
C THR A 115 22.11 17.24 11.48
N ASP A 116 22.38 16.33 12.43
CA ASP A 116 23.58 15.48 12.46
C ASP A 116 23.24 14.06 12.98
N PRO A 117 22.47 13.26 12.21
CA PRO A 117 22.07 11.92 12.62
C PRO A 117 23.27 10.95 12.66
N ALA A 118 23.18 9.91 13.50
CA ALA A 118 24.20 8.88 13.64
C ALA A 118 24.40 8.01 12.40
N ILE A 119 23.37 7.94 11.54
CA ILE A 119 23.36 7.27 10.23
C ILE A 119 22.84 8.25 9.19
N ASP A 120 23.23 8.15 7.94
CA ASP A 120 22.61 8.95 6.89
C ASP A 120 21.15 8.53 6.69
N VAL A 121 20.29 9.49 6.37
CA VAL A 121 18.85 9.23 6.16
C VAL A 121 18.41 9.78 4.81
N THR A 122 17.56 9.01 4.12
CA THR A 122 16.84 9.44 2.93
C THR A 122 15.35 9.41 3.25
N TRP A 123 14.69 10.57 3.24
CA TRP A 123 13.24 10.67 3.31
C TRP A 123 12.67 10.75 1.89
N MET A 124 11.55 10.03 1.66
CA MET A 124 10.84 10.02 0.38
C MET A 124 9.36 10.23 0.61
N TRP A 125 8.83 11.36 0.16
CA TRP A 125 7.41 11.67 0.18
C TRP A 125 6.88 11.56 -1.25
N TYR A 126 6.08 10.52 -1.52
CA TYR A 126 5.73 10.13 -2.88
C TYR A 126 4.24 10.26 -3.17
N ASP A 127 3.93 10.43 -4.43
CA ASP A 127 2.61 10.62 -4.99
C ASP A 127 2.02 9.31 -5.50
N HIS A 128 0.69 9.27 -5.72
CA HIS A 128 -0.06 8.19 -6.38
C HIS A 128 0.10 6.80 -5.72
N GLU A 129 0.03 6.71 -4.38
CA GLU A 129 -0.04 5.41 -3.70
C GLU A 129 -1.41 4.76 -3.86
N GLU A 130 -2.47 5.56 -3.68
CA GLU A 130 -3.87 5.15 -3.54
C GLU A 130 -4.57 4.83 -4.88
N VAL A 131 -3.80 4.72 -5.95
CA VAL A 131 -4.30 4.47 -7.31
C VAL A 131 -3.52 3.35 -8.00
N SER A 132 -3.60 3.26 -9.34
CA SER A 132 -2.94 2.20 -10.10
C SER A 132 -1.41 2.21 -9.92
N ALA A 133 -0.82 1.03 -9.70
CA ALA A 133 0.60 0.85 -9.39
C ALA A 133 1.58 1.40 -10.44
N ASP A 134 1.14 1.56 -11.69
CA ASP A 134 1.93 2.15 -12.79
C ASP A 134 2.11 3.67 -12.64
N LEU A 135 1.22 4.33 -11.90
CA LEU A 135 1.29 5.77 -11.59
C LEU A 135 2.15 6.07 -10.36
N ASN A 136 2.37 5.09 -9.48
CA ASN A 136 3.02 5.24 -8.19
C ASN A 136 4.39 5.94 -8.26
N GLY A 137 4.56 6.97 -7.43
CA GLY A 137 5.74 7.85 -7.40
C GLY A 137 7.02 7.12 -7.03
N LEU A 138 7.00 6.17 -6.08
CA LEU A 138 8.20 5.36 -5.76
C LEU A 138 8.61 4.48 -6.94
N GLY A 139 7.64 3.88 -7.63
CA GLY A 139 7.92 3.08 -8.83
C GLY A 139 8.53 3.93 -9.96
N ARG A 140 8.06 5.16 -10.15
CA ARG A 140 8.63 6.14 -11.08
C ARG A 140 10.03 6.55 -10.66
N LEU A 141 10.21 6.91 -9.38
CA LEU A 141 11.51 7.34 -8.84
C LEU A 141 12.56 6.22 -8.95
N ALA A 142 12.20 4.97 -8.67
CA ALA A 142 13.12 3.82 -8.78
C ALA A 142 13.64 3.63 -10.21
N ARG A 143 12.81 3.91 -11.22
CA ARG A 143 13.23 3.86 -12.63
C ARG A 143 14.11 5.05 -13.03
N ASN A 144 13.77 6.26 -12.58
CA ASN A 144 14.44 7.49 -12.98
C ASN A 144 15.73 7.75 -12.18
N ARG A 145 15.72 7.42 -10.90
CA ARG A 145 16.77 7.73 -9.94
C ARG A 145 17.05 6.54 -9.00
N PRO A 146 17.49 5.39 -9.55
CA PRO A 146 17.85 4.22 -8.75
C PRO A 146 18.94 4.51 -7.71
N ASP A 147 19.77 5.55 -7.95
CA ASP A 147 20.79 6.03 -7.02
C ASP A 147 20.24 6.53 -5.69
N LEU A 148 18.96 6.85 -5.60
CA LEU A 148 18.28 7.27 -4.36
C LEU A 148 17.81 6.07 -3.52
N PHE A 149 17.68 4.88 -4.12
CA PHE A 149 17.28 3.66 -3.44
C PHE A 149 18.51 2.90 -2.91
N VAL A 150 19.31 3.58 -2.09
CA VAL A 150 20.45 3.00 -1.40
C VAL A 150 20.20 3.14 0.10
N GLY A 151 20.17 2.02 0.81
CA GLY A 151 19.95 1.98 2.24
C GLY A 151 20.08 0.58 2.80
N ASP A 152 20.37 0.48 4.09
CA ASP A 152 20.51 -0.79 4.82
C ASP A 152 19.15 -1.26 5.37
N PHE A 153 18.17 -0.35 5.43
CA PHE A 153 16.84 -0.62 5.96
C PHE A 153 15.87 0.48 5.52
N ALA A 154 14.61 0.12 5.25
CA ALA A 154 13.56 1.08 4.95
C ALA A 154 12.40 0.99 5.96
N ILE A 155 11.78 2.13 6.25
CA ILE A 155 10.61 2.28 7.10
C ILE A 155 9.54 3.04 6.33
N LEU A 156 8.33 2.49 6.25
CA LEU A 156 7.16 3.21 5.76
C LEU A 156 6.30 3.64 6.93
N GLY A 157 5.82 4.88 6.91
CA GLY A 157 5.01 5.46 7.99
C GLY A 157 3.52 5.11 7.93
N GLU A 158 3.18 3.97 7.34
CA GLU A 158 1.81 3.45 7.20
C GLU A 158 1.11 3.20 8.55
N PRO A 159 -0.24 3.25 8.60
CA PRO A 159 -0.97 2.97 9.83
C PRO A 159 -0.80 1.51 10.27
N SER A 160 -0.36 1.33 11.52
CA SER A 160 -0.02 0.02 12.10
C SER A 160 -0.53 -0.17 13.53
N ASN A 161 -1.45 0.71 14.01
CA ASN A 161 -1.87 0.74 15.41
C ASN A 161 -0.71 0.90 16.41
N GLY A 162 0.33 1.64 16.04
CA GLY A 162 1.47 1.93 16.89
C GLY A 162 2.40 0.73 17.15
N VAL A 163 2.38 -0.28 16.27
CA VAL A 163 3.30 -1.43 16.32
C VAL A 163 4.16 -1.47 15.07
N VAL A 164 5.30 -2.16 15.14
CA VAL A 164 6.08 -2.47 13.94
C VAL A 164 5.41 -3.61 13.19
N GLU A 165 5.19 -3.45 11.90
CA GLU A 165 4.75 -4.51 11.02
C GLU A 165 5.91 -4.84 10.05
N GLY A 166 6.32 -6.11 9.98
CA GLY A 166 7.38 -6.58 9.08
C GLY A 166 6.83 -7.13 7.78
N GLY A 167 7.43 -6.74 6.66
CA GLY A 167 7.03 -7.19 5.34
C GLY A 167 5.57 -6.93 5.01
N CYS A 168 5.03 -7.65 4.02
CA CYS A 168 3.59 -7.62 3.69
C CYS A 168 3.18 -8.82 2.83
N ASN A 169 1.89 -9.19 2.87
CA ASN A 169 1.35 -10.17 1.92
C ASN A 169 1.45 -9.67 0.47
N GLY A 170 1.60 -10.61 -0.46
CA GLY A 170 1.39 -10.36 -1.88
C GLY A 170 -0.09 -10.23 -2.22
N ASN A 171 -0.37 -9.67 -3.38
CA ASN A 171 -1.72 -9.45 -3.90
C ASN A 171 -1.83 -9.99 -5.32
N LEU A 172 -2.90 -10.76 -5.57
CA LEU A 172 -3.28 -11.19 -6.90
C LEU A 172 -4.78 -10.98 -7.10
N ARG A 173 -5.16 -10.33 -8.20
CA ARG A 173 -6.55 -10.22 -8.64
C ARG A 173 -6.73 -10.92 -9.98
N ILE A 174 -7.70 -11.81 -10.03
CA ILE A 174 -8.06 -12.52 -11.25
C ILE A 174 -9.56 -12.42 -11.52
N GLU A 175 -9.92 -12.56 -12.77
CA GLU A 175 -11.28 -12.79 -13.22
C GLU A 175 -11.41 -14.24 -13.66
N VAL A 176 -12.42 -14.92 -13.13
CA VAL A 176 -12.76 -16.31 -13.49
C VAL A 176 -14.09 -16.29 -14.21
N ARG A 177 -14.12 -16.74 -15.47
CA ARG A 177 -15.29 -16.64 -16.35
C ARG A 177 -15.94 -17.98 -16.60
N THR A 178 -17.26 -17.93 -16.66
CA THR A 178 -18.12 -19.03 -17.13
C THR A 178 -18.94 -18.58 -18.31
N TYR A 179 -19.19 -19.51 -19.22
CA TYR A 179 -19.93 -19.26 -20.45
C TYR A 179 -21.16 -20.15 -20.55
N GLY A 180 -22.20 -19.61 -21.19
CA GLY A 180 -23.48 -20.26 -21.41
C GLY A 180 -24.02 -19.98 -22.80
N ARG A 181 -25.34 -20.04 -22.91
CA ARG A 181 -26.06 -19.75 -24.16
C ARG A 181 -27.28 -18.90 -23.85
N ARG A 182 -27.39 -17.77 -24.52
CA ARG A 182 -28.54 -16.85 -24.38
C ARG A 182 -29.83 -17.52 -24.81
N ALA A 183 -30.88 -17.22 -24.06
CA ALA A 183 -32.26 -17.56 -24.37
C ALA A 183 -33.22 -16.62 -23.68
N HIS A 184 -34.46 -16.53 -24.14
CA HIS A 184 -35.48 -15.83 -23.36
C HIS A 184 -35.80 -16.63 -22.09
N SER A 185 -35.90 -15.95 -20.93
CA SER A 185 -36.09 -16.61 -19.62
C SER A 185 -37.36 -17.49 -19.56
N ALA A 186 -38.41 -17.13 -20.30
CA ALA A 186 -39.62 -17.95 -20.46
C ALA A 186 -39.39 -19.26 -21.21
N ARG A 187 -38.23 -19.47 -21.85
CA ARG A 187 -37.81 -20.67 -22.57
C ARG A 187 -36.43 -21.13 -22.12
N GLY A 188 -36.19 -21.12 -20.80
CA GLY A 188 -34.91 -21.41 -20.20
C GLY A 188 -34.28 -22.74 -20.62
N TRP A 189 -35.09 -23.73 -21.03
CA TRP A 189 -34.62 -25.04 -21.47
C TRP A 189 -33.84 -25.04 -22.82
N ILE A 190 -33.86 -23.96 -23.58
CA ILE A 190 -33.06 -23.79 -24.80
C ILE A 190 -31.79 -22.99 -24.58
N GLY A 191 -31.60 -22.45 -23.36
CA GLY A 191 -30.41 -21.69 -22.93
C GLY A 191 -29.51 -22.49 -22.00
N GLU A 192 -28.38 -21.89 -21.67
CA GLU A 192 -27.47 -22.33 -20.59
C GLU A 192 -27.07 -21.12 -19.76
N ASN A 193 -27.38 -21.14 -18.47
CA ASN A 193 -27.17 -19.98 -17.61
C ASN A 193 -25.74 -19.96 -17.08
N ALA A 194 -24.94 -18.98 -17.54
CA ALA A 194 -23.56 -18.81 -17.13
C ALA A 194 -23.47 -18.44 -15.64
N VAL A 195 -24.44 -17.69 -15.08
CA VAL A 195 -24.45 -17.36 -13.64
C VAL A 195 -24.61 -18.63 -12.80
N HIS A 196 -25.47 -19.56 -13.21
CA HIS A 196 -25.61 -20.85 -12.50
C HIS A 196 -24.32 -21.69 -12.61
N LYS A 197 -23.59 -21.59 -13.73
CA LYS A 197 -22.30 -22.29 -13.92
C LYS A 197 -21.17 -21.72 -13.04
N ALA A 198 -21.33 -20.52 -12.46
CA ALA A 198 -20.37 -19.96 -11.50
C ALA A 198 -20.49 -20.58 -10.09
N THR A 199 -21.56 -21.36 -9.81
CA THR A 199 -21.75 -21.99 -8.48
C THR A 199 -20.52 -22.77 -8.00
N PRO A 200 -19.87 -23.66 -8.77
CA PRO A 200 -18.70 -24.39 -8.27
C PRO A 200 -17.50 -23.47 -7.95
N ILE A 201 -17.36 -22.33 -8.63
CA ILE A 201 -16.33 -21.34 -8.31
C ILE A 201 -16.61 -20.75 -6.93
N LEU A 202 -17.85 -20.32 -6.67
CA LEU A 202 -18.27 -19.76 -5.41
C LEU A 202 -18.20 -20.78 -4.26
N GLU A 203 -18.52 -22.05 -4.53
CA GLU A 203 -18.40 -23.14 -3.56
C GLU A 203 -16.92 -23.36 -3.16
N LYS A 204 -15.99 -23.39 -4.12
CA LYS A 204 -14.54 -23.48 -3.84
C LYS A 204 -14.06 -22.31 -2.99
N LEU A 205 -14.49 -21.08 -3.29
CA LEU A 205 -14.13 -19.88 -2.54
C LEU A 205 -14.73 -19.89 -1.13
N ALA A 206 -16.02 -20.28 -1.00
CA ALA A 206 -16.69 -20.37 0.29
C ALA A 206 -16.10 -21.45 1.22
N ALA A 207 -15.58 -22.52 0.65
CA ALA A 207 -14.94 -23.61 1.37
C ALA A 207 -13.46 -23.35 1.68
N TYR A 208 -12.86 -22.28 1.15
CA TYR A 208 -11.45 -21.98 1.35
C TYR A 208 -11.14 -21.74 2.82
N GLN A 209 -10.10 -22.43 3.29
CA GLN A 209 -9.57 -22.23 4.65
C GLN A 209 -8.29 -21.39 4.54
N ALA A 210 -8.29 -20.23 5.19
CA ALA A 210 -7.15 -19.34 5.21
C ALA A 210 -5.91 -20.07 5.81
N ARG A 211 -4.84 -20.14 5.04
CA ARG A 211 -3.58 -20.72 5.48
C ARG A 211 -2.82 -19.74 6.36
N GLU A 212 -2.19 -20.26 7.38
CA GLU A 212 -1.20 -19.53 8.17
C GLU A 212 0.19 -20.03 7.78
N VAL A 213 1.05 -19.12 7.36
CA VAL A 213 2.37 -19.42 6.82
C VAL A 213 3.41 -18.65 7.62
N GLU A 214 4.31 -19.37 8.27
CA GLU A 214 5.45 -18.76 8.97
C GLU A 214 6.51 -18.35 7.94
N VAL A 215 6.92 -17.08 7.99
CA VAL A 215 7.99 -16.51 7.18
C VAL A 215 8.88 -15.67 8.08
N ASP A 216 10.14 -16.04 8.23
CA ASP A 216 11.15 -15.33 9.02
C ASP A 216 10.67 -14.96 10.43
N GLY A 217 9.99 -15.89 11.10
CA GLY A 217 9.49 -15.75 12.47
C GLY A 217 8.16 -15.00 12.63
N LEU A 218 7.54 -14.54 11.54
CA LEU A 218 6.20 -13.95 11.55
C LEU A 218 5.18 -14.87 10.84
N VAL A 219 3.96 -14.95 11.39
CA VAL A 219 2.90 -15.80 10.84
C VAL A 219 1.95 -14.98 9.98
N TYR A 220 2.07 -15.12 8.67
CA TYR A 220 1.21 -14.46 7.68
C TYR A 220 -0.05 -15.29 7.43
N ARG A 221 -1.20 -14.64 7.40
CA ARG A 221 -2.47 -15.27 7.06
C ARG A 221 -2.84 -14.95 5.62
N GLU A 222 -3.01 -15.99 4.81
CA GLU A 222 -3.48 -15.87 3.42
C GLU A 222 -5.00 -15.65 3.40
N GLY A 223 -5.51 -15.11 2.28
CA GLY A 223 -6.93 -14.90 2.07
C GLY A 223 -7.31 -15.07 0.61
N LEU A 224 -8.38 -15.82 0.34
CA LEU A 224 -8.91 -16.02 -1.01
C LEU A 224 -10.40 -15.73 -1.00
N ASN A 225 -10.84 -14.68 -1.71
CA ASN A 225 -12.21 -14.20 -1.66
C ASN A 225 -12.76 -13.81 -3.03
N ALA A 226 -14.05 -14.09 -3.25
CA ALA A 226 -14.80 -13.38 -4.28
C ALA A 226 -15.04 -11.94 -3.81
N VAL A 227 -14.58 -10.96 -4.57
CA VAL A 227 -14.75 -9.53 -4.27
C VAL A 227 -15.76 -8.86 -5.21
N GLY A 228 -16.28 -9.60 -6.17
CA GLY A 228 -17.34 -9.18 -7.08
C GLY A 228 -17.80 -10.31 -7.96
N ILE A 229 -19.03 -10.18 -8.44
CA ILE A 229 -19.61 -11.07 -9.46
C ILE A 229 -20.47 -10.23 -10.40
N SER A 230 -20.37 -10.48 -11.69
CA SER A 230 -21.18 -9.81 -12.71
C SER A 230 -21.64 -10.78 -13.77
N GLY A 231 -22.86 -10.57 -14.29
CA GLY A 231 -23.44 -11.39 -15.37
C GLY A 231 -24.84 -10.94 -15.70
N GLY A 232 -25.25 -11.20 -16.94
CA GLY A 232 -26.56 -10.85 -17.45
C GLY A 232 -26.62 -9.44 -18.07
N VAL A 233 -27.52 -9.31 -19.06
CA VAL A 233 -27.70 -8.06 -19.84
C VAL A 233 -29.12 -7.49 -19.72
N ALA A 234 -30.11 -8.30 -19.39
CA ALA A 234 -31.49 -7.87 -19.17
C ALA A 234 -32.28 -8.92 -18.34
N GLY A 235 -33.30 -8.48 -17.62
CA GLY A 235 -34.06 -9.30 -16.68
C GLY A 235 -34.85 -10.48 -17.30
N ASN A 236 -35.02 -10.53 -18.60
CA ASN A 236 -35.71 -11.58 -19.32
C ASN A 236 -34.78 -12.40 -20.25
N ILE A 237 -33.47 -12.28 -20.10
CA ILE A 237 -32.46 -13.02 -20.87
C ILE A 237 -31.64 -13.92 -19.94
N ILE A 238 -31.53 -15.20 -20.31
CA ILE A 238 -30.59 -16.13 -19.69
C ILE A 238 -29.17 -15.65 -19.99
N PRO A 239 -28.33 -15.38 -18.95
CA PRO A 239 -26.95 -14.92 -19.13
C PRO A 239 -26.09 -15.95 -19.86
N ASP A 240 -25.33 -15.48 -20.84
CA ASP A 240 -24.38 -16.32 -21.58
C ASP A 240 -22.92 -16.10 -21.10
N GLU A 241 -22.70 -15.15 -20.23
CA GLU A 241 -21.42 -14.91 -19.56
C GLU A 241 -21.65 -14.54 -18.10
N CYS A 242 -20.77 -15.03 -17.22
CA CYS A 242 -20.65 -14.58 -15.84
C CYS A 242 -19.17 -14.52 -15.48
N MET A 243 -18.80 -13.48 -14.74
CA MET A 243 -17.45 -13.21 -14.29
C MET A 243 -17.43 -13.08 -12.77
N VAL A 244 -16.54 -13.83 -12.12
CA VAL A 244 -16.26 -13.75 -10.70
C VAL A 244 -14.91 -13.07 -10.51
N HIS A 245 -14.88 -11.93 -9.80
CA HIS A 245 -13.65 -11.26 -9.42
C HIS A 245 -13.13 -11.89 -8.15
N VAL A 246 -11.91 -12.43 -8.21
CA VAL A 246 -11.27 -13.12 -7.10
C VAL A 246 -10.03 -12.35 -6.66
N ASN A 247 -9.90 -12.09 -5.37
CA ASN A 247 -8.71 -11.55 -4.74
C ASN A 247 -8.02 -12.63 -3.90
N TYR A 248 -6.74 -12.85 -4.16
CA TYR A 248 -5.88 -13.73 -3.39
C TYR A 248 -4.78 -12.92 -2.70
N ARG A 249 -4.74 -13.00 -1.38
CA ARG A 249 -3.65 -12.47 -0.55
C ARG A 249 -2.79 -13.64 -0.11
N PHE A 250 -1.53 -13.64 -0.52
CA PHE A 250 -0.60 -14.75 -0.29
C PHE A 250 0.60 -14.33 0.55
N ALA A 251 1.16 -15.27 1.30
CA ALA A 251 2.31 -15.03 2.16
C ALA A 251 3.55 -14.64 1.33
N PRO A 252 4.47 -13.80 1.85
CA PRO A 252 5.62 -13.28 1.11
C PRO A 252 6.71 -14.32 0.81
N SER A 253 6.51 -15.57 1.21
CA SER A 253 7.35 -16.70 0.78
C SER A 253 6.99 -17.23 -0.60
N ARG A 254 5.89 -16.75 -1.18
CA ARG A 254 5.42 -17.09 -2.53
C ARG A 254 5.56 -15.89 -3.45
N SER A 255 6.00 -16.11 -4.68
CA SER A 255 5.99 -15.10 -5.74
C SER A 255 4.60 -14.96 -6.36
N SER A 256 4.35 -13.86 -7.04
CA SER A 256 3.10 -13.65 -7.80
C SER A 256 2.93 -14.67 -8.94
N ASP A 257 4.01 -15.14 -9.55
CA ASP A 257 3.96 -16.21 -10.56
C ASP A 257 3.51 -17.54 -9.94
N GLU A 258 4.04 -17.93 -8.79
CA GLU A 258 3.58 -19.11 -8.04
C GLU A 258 2.13 -18.97 -7.55
N ALA A 259 1.70 -17.74 -7.21
CA ALA A 259 0.31 -17.46 -6.86
C ALA A 259 -0.62 -17.64 -8.06
N ILE A 260 -0.19 -17.22 -9.26
CA ILE A 260 -0.94 -17.43 -10.51
C ILE A 260 -1.07 -18.91 -10.82
N GLU A 261 0.00 -19.69 -10.71
CA GLU A 261 -0.05 -21.14 -10.91
C GLU A 261 -1.01 -21.82 -9.92
N HIS A 262 -0.98 -21.40 -8.65
CA HIS A 262 -1.93 -21.91 -7.67
C HIS A 262 -3.39 -21.60 -8.03
N MET A 263 -3.68 -20.42 -8.58
CA MET A 263 -5.02 -20.10 -9.07
C MET A 263 -5.39 -20.92 -10.30
N ARG A 264 -4.45 -21.22 -11.19
CA ARG A 264 -4.65 -22.11 -12.33
C ARG A 264 -4.94 -23.56 -11.91
N GLU A 265 -4.27 -24.05 -10.88
CA GLU A 265 -4.57 -25.36 -10.29
C GLU A 265 -6.00 -25.41 -9.72
N LEU A 266 -6.42 -24.31 -9.04
CA LEU A 266 -7.74 -24.27 -8.40
C LEU A 266 -8.90 -24.06 -9.38
N PHE A 267 -8.70 -23.24 -10.42
CA PHE A 267 -9.74 -22.80 -11.35
C PHE A 267 -9.44 -23.10 -12.82
N GLY A 268 -8.43 -23.94 -13.14
CA GLY A 268 -7.93 -24.12 -14.51
C GLY A 268 -8.91 -24.76 -15.49
N GLU A 269 -10.08 -25.21 -15.04
CA GLU A 269 -11.20 -25.61 -15.89
C GLU A 269 -11.99 -24.42 -16.48
N TYR A 270 -11.72 -23.20 -15.97
CA TYR A 270 -12.36 -21.95 -16.37
C TYR A 270 -11.38 -21.04 -17.11
N ASP A 271 -11.93 -20.05 -17.79
CA ASP A 271 -11.13 -18.97 -18.39
C ASP A 271 -10.70 -17.97 -17.29
N ILE A 272 -9.38 -17.82 -17.10
CA ILE A 272 -8.78 -16.98 -16.07
C ILE A 272 -8.02 -15.84 -16.72
N THR A 273 -8.34 -14.62 -16.31
CA THR A 273 -7.58 -13.41 -16.66
C THR A 273 -6.93 -12.84 -15.40
N VAL A 274 -5.61 -12.62 -15.42
CA VAL A 274 -4.93 -11.87 -14.37
C VAL A 274 -5.17 -10.38 -14.59
N VAL A 275 -5.74 -9.71 -13.60
CA VAL A 275 -6.09 -8.28 -13.64
C VAL A 275 -5.01 -7.44 -12.98
N ASP A 276 -4.46 -7.94 -11.87
CA ASP A 276 -3.45 -7.24 -11.08
C ASP A 276 -2.62 -8.24 -10.28
N ARG A 277 -1.33 -7.95 -10.11
CA ARG A 277 -0.44 -8.77 -9.29
C ARG A 277 0.67 -7.94 -8.67
N ALA A 278 1.02 -8.27 -7.44
CA ALA A 278 2.15 -7.69 -6.74
C ALA A 278 2.76 -8.73 -5.79
N ASP A 279 4.07 -8.87 -5.81
CA ASP A 279 4.79 -9.70 -4.84
C ASP A 279 4.66 -9.10 -3.44
N GLY A 280 4.68 -9.96 -2.41
CA GLY A 280 4.81 -9.53 -1.04
C GLY A 280 6.26 -9.14 -0.69
N ALA A 281 6.45 -8.64 0.52
CA ALA A 281 7.76 -8.39 1.09
C ALA A 281 8.02 -9.33 2.26
N ARG A 282 9.19 -9.99 2.30
CA ARG A 282 9.64 -10.72 3.49
C ARG A 282 9.90 -9.72 4.62
N PRO A 283 9.78 -10.12 5.91
CA PRO A 283 9.92 -9.22 7.05
C PRO A 283 11.22 -8.41 7.10
N GLY A 284 12.33 -8.97 6.65
CA GLY A 284 13.64 -8.30 6.66
C GLY A 284 14.16 -7.92 8.06
N LEU A 285 13.55 -8.45 9.12
CA LEU A 285 13.85 -8.07 10.50
C LEU A 285 15.16 -8.67 11.05
N ASP A 286 15.83 -9.52 10.28
CA ASP A 286 17.16 -10.08 10.57
C ASP A 286 18.28 -9.10 10.17
N ALA A 287 18.00 -8.07 9.39
CA ALA A 287 18.96 -7.03 9.06
C ALA A 287 19.40 -6.27 10.33
N PRO A 288 20.73 -6.00 10.51
CA PRO A 288 21.22 -5.38 11.74
C PRO A 288 20.53 -4.07 12.12
N LEU A 289 20.32 -3.18 11.15
CA LEU A 289 19.67 -1.88 11.40
C LEU A 289 18.18 -2.04 11.73
N ALA A 290 17.50 -3.04 11.12
CA ALA A 290 16.11 -3.37 11.45
C ALA A 290 15.99 -3.88 12.90
N GLN A 291 16.93 -4.71 13.36
CA GLN A 291 16.95 -5.20 14.73
C GLN A 291 17.24 -4.07 15.74
N GLU A 292 18.19 -3.17 15.44
CA GLU A 292 18.45 -1.99 16.26
C GLU A 292 17.19 -1.13 16.39
N PHE A 293 16.52 -0.85 15.27
CA PHE A 293 15.28 -0.10 15.27
C PHE A 293 14.18 -0.80 16.07
N LEU A 294 13.94 -2.08 15.80
CA LEU A 294 12.93 -2.86 16.52
C LEU A 294 13.16 -2.87 18.02
N HIS A 295 14.42 -3.03 18.46
CA HIS A 295 14.79 -2.96 19.87
C HIS A 295 14.49 -1.59 20.49
N ALA A 296 14.81 -0.49 19.76
CA ALA A 296 14.60 0.86 20.21
C ALA A 296 13.12 1.24 20.41
N VAL A 297 12.22 0.65 19.60
CA VAL A 297 10.77 0.93 19.63
C VAL A 297 9.94 -0.11 20.40
N GLY A 298 10.56 -1.02 21.14
CA GLY A 298 9.86 -1.95 22.02
C GLY A 298 9.97 -3.43 21.66
N GLY A 299 10.70 -3.81 20.63
CA GLY A 299 11.12 -5.19 20.35
C GLY A 299 10.06 -6.16 19.80
N VAL A 300 8.85 -5.68 19.45
CA VAL A 300 7.76 -6.54 18.98
C VAL A 300 7.36 -6.15 17.55
N ALA A 301 7.40 -7.13 16.65
CA ALA A 301 6.89 -6.99 15.29
C ALA A 301 5.69 -7.93 15.04
N LYS A 302 4.81 -7.53 14.14
CA LYS A 302 3.68 -8.31 13.64
C LYS A 302 3.75 -8.43 12.12
N PRO A 303 3.10 -9.43 11.50
CA PRO A 303 2.98 -9.49 10.05
C PRO A 303 2.01 -8.43 9.55
N LYS A 304 2.31 -7.78 8.43
CA LYS A 304 1.34 -6.94 7.72
C LYS A 304 0.55 -7.78 6.72
N TYR A 305 -0.78 -7.80 6.86
CA TYR A 305 -1.65 -8.59 5.99
C TYR A 305 -2.05 -7.83 4.71
N GLY A 306 -2.07 -6.51 4.74
CA GLY A 306 -2.24 -5.67 3.55
C GLY A 306 -0.94 -5.61 2.74
N TRP A 307 -1.06 -5.44 1.41
CA TRP A 307 0.09 -5.07 0.59
C TRP A 307 0.42 -3.59 0.81
N THR A 308 1.69 -3.26 0.83
CA THR A 308 2.18 -1.87 0.87
C THR A 308 3.47 -1.74 0.07
N ASP A 309 3.91 -0.52 -0.15
CA ASP A 309 5.11 -0.20 -0.91
C ASP A 309 6.43 -0.67 -0.26
N VAL A 310 6.42 -1.27 0.94
CA VAL A 310 7.58 -2.04 1.45
C VAL A 310 8.02 -3.12 0.45
N ALA A 311 7.10 -3.66 -0.33
CA ALA A 311 7.39 -4.63 -1.37
C ALA A 311 8.32 -4.08 -2.48
N ARG A 312 8.25 -2.78 -2.77
CA ARG A 312 9.14 -2.13 -3.74
C ARG A 312 10.57 -2.04 -3.22
N PHE A 313 10.75 -1.70 -1.95
CA PHE A 313 12.08 -1.70 -1.31
C PHE A 313 12.65 -3.11 -1.23
N SER A 314 11.84 -4.08 -0.82
CA SER A 314 12.23 -5.50 -0.78
C SER A 314 12.67 -6.01 -2.16
N ALA A 315 11.95 -5.65 -3.24
CA ALA A 315 12.31 -6.00 -4.62
C ALA A 315 13.65 -5.38 -5.07
N LEU A 316 14.07 -4.27 -4.46
CA LEU A 316 15.37 -3.63 -4.68
C LEU A 316 16.47 -4.16 -3.73
N GLY A 317 16.16 -5.15 -2.89
CA GLY A 317 17.09 -5.75 -1.94
C GLY A 317 17.28 -4.93 -0.66
N ILE A 318 16.41 -3.97 -0.37
CA ILE A 318 16.43 -3.18 0.86
C ILE A 318 15.40 -3.80 1.83
N PRO A 319 15.81 -4.32 3.00
CA PRO A 319 14.89 -4.80 4.03
C PRO A 319 13.91 -3.70 4.47
N ALA A 320 12.61 -4.02 4.62
CA ALA A 320 11.58 -3.01 4.93
C ALA A 320 10.40 -3.60 5.74
#